data_3eb9a7a9dd93b8f4f8677c155068121b
#
_entry.id   3eb9a7a9dd93b8f4f8677c155068121b
#
_cell.length_a   1.000
_cell.length_b   1.000
_cell.length_c   1.000
_cell.angle_alpha   90.00
_cell.angle_beta   90.00
_cell.angle_gamma   90.00
#
_symmetry.space_group_name_H-M   'P 1'
#
loop_
_entity.id
_entity.type
_entity.pdbx_description
1 polymer ?
#
loop_
_entity_poly.entity_id
_entity_poly.type
_entity_poly.pdbx_seq_one_letter_code
_entity_poly.pdbx_strand_id
1 'polypeptide(L)'
;MLDFLMISTRSTKRGVIEIYPKFIIKKSSDLMIRGGDFYAIWVEERGLWSTDEQDALSIIDKYLDQYAEENKGKFEGHVRIMHMWDAESGMIDTWHKYCQKQMRDSFHQLDDKLIFSNTKVSKKDYSSKRLPYPLEKGNVSAWDKLISTLYSPEERHKIEWSIGAIVTGDSKHIQKFMVFYGSAGTGKSTILNVIQKLFEGYYSVFDARALGSSSNSFALESFKTNPLVAIQHDGDLSRIEDNTRLNSLVSHELMTVNEKFLLTFAVILIFNRSIDKADR
;
A
#
# COMPACT_ATOMS: atom_id res chain seq x y z
N MET A 1 -17.98 4.07 -17.42
CA MET A 1 -17.08 3.34 -18.37
C MET A 1 -15.66 3.79 -18.08
N LEU A 2 -14.71 2.85 -18.02
CA LEU A 2 -13.29 3.17 -17.79
C LEU A 2 -12.74 3.94 -19.00
N ASP A 3 -11.99 5.00 -18.74
CA ASP A 3 -11.53 5.93 -19.78
C ASP A 3 -10.41 5.36 -20.68
N PHE A 4 -9.81 4.24 -20.29
CA PHE A 4 -8.79 3.51 -21.08
C PHE A 4 -9.35 2.28 -21.83
N LEU A 5 -10.63 1.93 -21.59
CA LEU A 5 -11.27 0.73 -22.15
C LEU A 5 -12.32 1.12 -23.20
N MET A 6 -12.25 0.49 -24.35
CA MET A 6 -13.27 0.48 -25.35
C MET A 6 -13.68 -0.97 -25.64
N ILE A 7 -14.97 -1.25 -25.72
CA ILE A 7 -15.46 -2.58 -26.10
C ILE A 7 -15.71 -2.59 -27.59
N SER A 8 -15.22 -3.60 -28.26
CA SER A 8 -15.31 -3.77 -29.70
C SER A 8 -15.88 -5.14 -30.07
N THR A 9 -16.44 -5.25 -31.25
CA THR A 9 -16.99 -6.49 -31.76
C THR A 9 -16.34 -6.83 -33.12
N ARG A 10 -16.22 -8.10 -33.40
CA ARG A 10 -15.82 -8.60 -34.74
C ARG A 10 -16.56 -9.88 -35.07
N SER A 11 -16.91 -10.07 -36.36
CA SER A 11 -17.46 -11.33 -36.84
C SER A 11 -16.35 -12.25 -37.30
N THR A 12 -16.39 -13.50 -36.86
CA THR A 12 -15.47 -14.55 -37.34
C THR A 12 -15.96 -15.11 -38.66
N LYS A 13 -15.09 -15.81 -39.39
CA LYS A 13 -15.44 -16.55 -40.63
C LYS A 13 -16.53 -17.61 -40.41
N ARG A 14 -16.77 -18.03 -39.16
CA ARG A 14 -17.79 -19.01 -38.77
C ARG A 14 -19.11 -18.37 -38.34
N GLY A 15 -19.28 -17.06 -38.51
CA GLY A 15 -20.48 -16.34 -38.11
C GLY A 15 -20.63 -16.07 -36.58
N VAL A 16 -19.57 -16.35 -35.82
CA VAL A 16 -19.56 -16.01 -34.38
C VAL A 16 -19.18 -14.55 -34.21
N ILE A 17 -19.94 -13.83 -33.40
CA ILE A 17 -19.65 -12.45 -33.04
C ILE A 17 -18.83 -12.47 -31.73
N GLU A 18 -17.59 -12.02 -31.82
CA GLU A 18 -16.72 -11.89 -30.67
C GLU A 18 -16.79 -10.47 -30.10
N ILE A 19 -17.07 -10.36 -28.79
CA ILE A 19 -17.02 -9.12 -28.01
C ILE A 19 -15.70 -9.15 -27.23
N TYR A 20 -14.86 -8.12 -27.39
CA TYR A 20 -13.53 -8.09 -26.80
C TYR A 20 -13.13 -6.69 -26.32
N PRO A 21 -12.23 -6.60 -25.31
CA PRO A 21 -11.71 -5.33 -24.83
C PRO A 21 -10.66 -4.79 -25.80
N LYS A 22 -10.72 -3.49 -26.05
CA LYS A 22 -9.68 -2.73 -26.76
C LYS A 22 -9.15 -1.66 -25.84
N PHE A 23 -7.86 -1.76 -25.51
CA PHE A 23 -7.21 -0.80 -24.62
C PHE A 23 -6.71 0.41 -25.40
N ILE A 24 -7.05 1.59 -24.92
CA ILE A 24 -6.73 2.86 -25.57
C ILE A 24 -5.51 3.47 -24.88
N ILE A 25 -4.46 3.74 -25.67
CA ILE A 25 -3.24 4.41 -25.19
C ILE A 25 -3.54 5.89 -25.02
N LYS A 26 -3.81 6.31 -23.77
CA LYS A 26 -3.98 7.71 -23.37
C LYS A 26 -3.70 7.84 -21.87
N LYS A 27 -3.52 9.06 -21.39
CA LYS A 27 -3.48 9.34 -19.97
C LYS A 27 -4.85 9.03 -19.35
N SER A 28 -4.90 8.08 -18.43
CA SER A 28 -6.12 7.64 -17.78
C SER A 28 -6.29 8.26 -16.40
N SER A 29 -7.54 8.52 -16.00
CA SER A 29 -7.92 8.88 -14.63
C SER A 29 -8.30 7.66 -13.78
N ASP A 30 -8.48 6.50 -14.42
CA ASP A 30 -8.92 5.26 -13.79
C ASP A 30 -7.80 4.24 -13.62
N LEU A 31 -6.65 4.50 -14.27
CA LEU A 31 -5.53 3.58 -14.31
C LEU A 31 -4.21 4.34 -14.16
N MET A 32 -3.40 3.92 -13.18
CA MET A 32 -2.01 4.35 -13.02
C MET A 32 -1.10 3.19 -13.40
N ILE A 33 -0.08 3.46 -14.22
CA ILE A 33 0.88 2.46 -14.66
C ILE A 33 2.30 2.96 -14.48
N ARG A 34 3.16 2.07 -13.97
CA ARG A 34 4.59 2.28 -13.85
C ARG A 34 5.34 1.14 -14.53
N GLY A 35 5.44 1.19 -15.83
CA GLY A 35 6.05 0.13 -16.60
C GLY A 35 5.28 -1.19 -16.55
N GLY A 36 5.96 -2.30 -16.83
CA GLY A 36 5.36 -3.64 -16.78
C GLY A 36 5.20 -4.22 -15.38
N ASP A 37 5.72 -3.56 -14.36
CA ASP A 37 5.90 -4.13 -13.02
C ASP A 37 4.87 -3.61 -12.01
N PHE A 38 4.17 -2.55 -12.32
CA PHE A 38 3.18 -1.96 -11.43
C PHE A 38 2.07 -1.26 -12.19
N TYR A 39 0.85 -1.47 -11.75
CA TYR A 39 -0.32 -0.66 -12.09
C TYR A 39 -1.31 -0.64 -10.92
N ALA A 40 -2.14 0.38 -10.91
CA ALA A 40 -3.26 0.47 -9.99
C ALA A 40 -4.49 0.91 -10.75
N ILE A 41 -5.62 0.29 -10.45
CA ILE A 41 -6.93 0.61 -11.01
C ILE A 41 -7.84 1.17 -9.93
N TRP A 42 -8.62 2.19 -10.28
CA TRP A 42 -9.64 2.71 -9.38
C TRP A 42 -10.84 1.77 -9.30
N VAL A 43 -11.19 1.35 -8.09
CA VAL A 43 -12.34 0.49 -7.80
C VAL A 43 -13.44 1.35 -7.20
N GLU A 44 -14.40 1.77 -8.03
CA GLU A 44 -15.48 2.69 -7.65
C GLU A 44 -16.29 2.21 -6.44
N GLU A 45 -16.59 0.92 -6.38
CA GLU A 45 -17.38 0.29 -5.32
C GLU A 45 -16.68 0.39 -3.94
N ARG A 46 -15.36 0.36 -3.91
CA ARG A 46 -14.55 0.49 -2.70
C ARG A 46 -14.14 1.93 -2.42
N GLY A 47 -14.16 2.79 -3.44
CA GLY A 47 -13.60 4.14 -3.37
C GLY A 47 -12.10 4.12 -3.05
N LEU A 48 -11.37 3.18 -3.63
CA LEU A 48 -9.94 2.97 -3.40
C LEU A 48 -9.25 2.52 -4.70
N TRP A 49 -7.96 2.77 -4.79
CA TRP A 49 -7.10 2.18 -5.79
C TRP A 49 -6.78 0.73 -5.44
N SER A 50 -6.72 -0.15 -6.43
CA SER A 50 -6.27 -1.53 -6.25
C SER A 50 -5.02 -1.77 -7.08
N THR A 51 -4.04 -2.42 -6.47
CA THR A 51 -2.80 -2.90 -7.12
C THR A 51 -2.88 -4.37 -7.47
N ASP A 52 -4.02 -5.02 -7.23
CA ASP A 52 -4.26 -6.42 -7.55
C ASP A 52 -4.69 -6.55 -9.01
N GLU A 53 -3.98 -7.36 -9.78
CA GLU A 53 -4.31 -7.65 -11.18
C GLU A 53 -5.69 -8.26 -11.31
N GLN A 54 -6.08 -9.10 -10.37
CA GLN A 54 -7.38 -9.76 -10.37
C GLN A 54 -8.54 -8.76 -10.35
N ASP A 55 -8.39 -7.67 -9.62
CA ASP A 55 -9.37 -6.60 -9.60
C ASP A 55 -9.48 -5.92 -10.98
N ALA A 56 -8.34 -5.66 -11.64
CA ALA A 56 -8.36 -5.05 -12.97
C ALA A 56 -9.05 -5.96 -14.00
N LEU A 57 -8.69 -7.25 -14.02
CA LEU A 57 -9.28 -8.23 -14.94
C LEU A 57 -10.79 -8.38 -14.68
N SER A 58 -11.19 -8.51 -13.43
CA SER A 58 -12.61 -8.65 -13.04
C SER A 58 -13.44 -7.43 -13.41
N ILE A 59 -12.89 -6.22 -13.25
CA ILE A 59 -13.58 -4.99 -13.63
C ILE A 59 -13.76 -4.93 -15.16
N ILE A 60 -12.74 -5.30 -15.94
CA ILE A 60 -12.82 -5.34 -17.41
C ILE A 60 -13.89 -6.35 -17.85
N ASP A 61 -13.89 -7.55 -17.29
CA ASP A 61 -14.85 -8.59 -17.61
C ASP A 61 -16.29 -8.18 -17.29
N LYS A 62 -16.50 -7.50 -16.13
CA LYS A 62 -17.80 -6.92 -15.77
C LYS A 62 -18.33 -5.94 -16.85
N TYR A 63 -17.47 -5.10 -17.39
CA TYR A 63 -17.85 -4.20 -18.49
C TYR A 63 -18.15 -4.93 -19.81
N LEU A 64 -17.44 -6.03 -20.10
CA LEU A 64 -17.73 -6.87 -21.26
C LEU A 64 -19.11 -7.53 -21.14
N ASP A 65 -19.42 -8.10 -19.98
CA ASP A 65 -20.72 -8.73 -19.69
C ASP A 65 -21.86 -7.72 -19.76
N GLN A 66 -21.68 -6.54 -19.16
CA GLN A 66 -22.65 -5.47 -19.22
C GLN A 66 -22.92 -5.04 -20.66
N TYR A 67 -21.87 -4.85 -21.46
CA TYR A 67 -22.01 -4.49 -22.87
C TYR A 67 -22.73 -5.57 -23.67
N ALA A 68 -22.42 -6.84 -23.42
CA ALA A 68 -23.08 -7.96 -24.10
C ALA A 68 -24.58 -8.00 -23.80
N GLU A 69 -24.96 -7.80 -22.53
CA GLU A 69 -26.38 -7.80 -22.13
C GLU A 69 -27.14 -6.58 -22.70
N GLU A 70 -26.57 -5.38 -22.61
CA GLU A 70 -27.17 -4.15 -23.17
C GLU A 70 -27.36 -4.21 -24.70
N ASN A 71 -26.57 -4.99 -25.41
CA ASN A 71 -26.62 -5.09 -26.88
C ASN A 71 -27.14 -6.43 -27.39
N LYS A 72 -27.64 -7.30 -26.53
CA LYS A 72 -28.10 -8.66 -26.85
C LYS A 72 -29.05 -8.72 -28.04
N GLY A 73 -29.95 -7.77 -28.18
CA GLY A 73 -30.90 -7.69 -29.30
C GLY A 73 -30.32 -7.16 -30.63
N LYS A 74 -29.07 -6.70 -30.62
CA LYS A 74 -28.40 -6.18 -31.82
C LYS A 74 -27.52 -7.22 -32.53
N PHE A 75 -27.29 -8.37 -31.91
CA PHE A 75 -26.44 -9.42 -32.42
C PHE A 75 -27.27 -10.54 -33.03
N GLU A 76 -27.12 -10.73 -34.31
CA GLU A 76 -27.67 -11.88 -35.04
C GLU A 76 -26.61 -13.00 -35.05
N GLY A 77 -26.87 -14.13 -34.36
CA GLY A 77 -25.98 -15.27 -34.31
C GLY A 77 -25.41 -15.59 -32.95
N HIS A 78 -24.41 -16.47 -32.92
CA HIS A 78 -23.73 -16.88 -31.69
C HIS A 78 -22.75 -15.81 -31.24
N VAL A 79 -22.86 -15.39 -29.96
CA VAL A 79 -21.99 -14.39 -29.36
C VAL A 79 -21.00 -15.09 -28.42
N ARG A 80 -19.71 -14.77 -28.54
CA ARG A 80 -18.65 -15.16 -27.63
C ARG A 80 -18.05 -13.92 -26.97
N ILE A 81 -18.04 -13.87 -25.66
CA ILE A 81 -17.37 -12.83 -24.89
C ILE A 81 -15.93 -13.28 -24.63
N MET A 82 -14.98 -12.44 -25.03
CA MET A 82 -13.56 -12.72 -24.87
C MET A 82 -13.09 -12.20 -23.50
N HIS A 83 -13.48 -12.92 -22.45
CA HIS A 83 -13.11 -12.56 -21.07
C HIS A 83 -11.61 -12.57 -20.85
N MET A 84 -11.14 -11.73 -19.93
CA MET A 84 -9.74 -11.64 -19.53
C MET A 84 -9.23 -12.97 -18.95
N TRP A 85 -10.11 -13.68 -18.24
CA TRP A 85 -9.83 -14.99 -17.63
C TRP A 85 -9.81 -16.17 -18.60
N ASP A 86 -10.36 -16.00 -19.78
CA ASP A 86 -10.34 -17.05 -20.78
C ASP A 86 -8.93 -17.17 -21.37
N ALA A 87 -8.20 -18.22 -20.97
CA ALA A 87 -6.85 -18.49 -21.46
C ALA A 87 -6.76 -18.57 -22.99
N GLU A 88 -7.83 -19.03 -23.66
CA GLU A 88 -7.91 -19.12 -25.13
C GLU A 88 -8.15 -17.75 -25.78
N SER A 89 -8.58 -16.73 -25.03
CA SER A 89 -8.86 -15.40 -25.57
C SER A 89 -7.59 -14.63 -25.94
N GLY A 90 -6.48 -14.87 -25.24
CA GLY A 90 -5.24 -14.12 -25.38
C GLY A 90 -5.35 -12.66 -24.88
N MET A 91 -6.41 -12.31 -24.14
CA MET A 91 -6.67 -10.93 -23.70
C MET A 91 -5.74 -10.51 -22.58
N ILE A 92 -5.28 -11.43 -21.72
CA ILE A 92 -4.25 -11.16 -20.69
C ILE A 92 -2.95 -10.67 -21.35
N ASP A 93 -2.46 -11.33 -22.37
CA ASP A 93 -1.25 -10.91 -23.08
C ASP A 93 -1.42 -9.52 -23.72
N THR A 94 -2.61 -9.24 -24.23
CA THR A 94 -2.94 -7.93 -24.79
C THR A 94 -2.94 -6.86 -23.71
N TRP A 95 -3.45 -7.16 -22.54
CA TRP A 95 -3.43 -6.29 -21.35
C TRP A 95 -2.00 -6.01 -20.89
N HIS A 96 -1.17 -7.04 -20.72
CA HIS A 96 0.23 -6.88 -20.32
C HIS A 96 1.01 -6.03 -21.34
N LYS A 97 0.84 -6.27 -22.64
CA LYS A 97 1.46 -5.44 -23.68
C LYS A 97 0.99 -3.99 -23.66
N TYR A 98 -0.28 -3.76 -23.36
CA TYR A 98 -0.82 -2.42 -23.17
C TYR A 98 -0.18 -1.75 -21.95
N CYS A 99 -0.15 -2.42 -20.78
CA CYS A 99 0.49 -1.92 -19.57
C CYS A 99 1.97 -1.58 -19.79
N GLN A 100 2.71 -2.42 -20.50
CA GLN A 100 4.11 -2.14 -20.85
C GLN A 100 4.30 -0.90 -21.72
N LYS A 101 3.33 -0.59 -22.60
CA LYS A 101 3.35 0.58 -23.48
C LYS A 101 2.89 1.86 -22.78
N GLN A 102 1.94 1.75 -21.84
CA GLN A 102 1.47 2.83 -20.99
C GLN A 102 2.53 3.12 -19.93
N MET A 103 3.51 3.89 -20.26
CA MET A 103 4.62 4.10 -19.35
C MET A 103 4.66 5.51 -18.80
N ARG A 104 4.99 5.62 -17.55
CA ARG A 104 5.90 6.60 -16.95
C ARG A 104 5.28 7.88 -16.41
N ASP A 105 4.25 8.47 -17.03
CA ASP A 105 3.90 9.87 -16.72
C ASP A 105 2.68 10.02 -15.78
N SER A 106 2.05 8.90 -15.40
CA SER A 106 0.82 8.93 -14.59
C SER A 106 0.93 8.19 -13.26
N PHE A 107 2.16 7.88 -12.82
CA PHE A 107 2.36 7.23 -11.54
C PHE A 107 2.35 8.24 -10.39
N HIS A 108 1.50 7.96 -9.40
CA HIS A 108 1.53 8.58 -8.09
C HIS A 108 1.83 7.53 -7.03
N GLN A 109 2.58 7.91 -6.01
CA GLN A 109 2.76 7.05 -4.84
C GLN A 109 1.41 6.88 -4.14
N LEU A 110 1.09 5.64 -3.76
CA LEU A 110 -0.12 5.33 -3.02
C LEU A 110 0.13 5.40 -1.52
N ASP A 111 -0.95 5.67 -0.78
CA ASP A 111 -0.99 5.55 0.68
C ASP A 111 -0.05 6.50 1.43
N ASP A 112 0.11 7.73 0.94
CA ASP A 112 0.91 8.75 1.62
C ASP A 112 0.26 9.27 2.92
N LYS A 113 -1.01 8.94 3.14
CA LYS A 113 -1.77 9.35 4.32
C LYS A 113 -2.71 8.24 4.78
N LEU A 114 -3.09 8.29 6.06
CA LEU A 114 -4.09 7.39 6.62
C LEU A 114 -5.48 7.72 6.10
N ILE A 115 -6.23 6.68 5.77
CA ILE A 115 -7.65 6.77 5.43
C ILE A 115 -8.44 5.98 6.47
N PHE A 116 -9.30 6.66 7.20
CA PHE A 116 -10.20 6.05 8.18
C PHE A 116 -11.52 5.63 7.53
N SER A 117 -12.30 4.77 8.19
CA SER A 117 -13.57 4.26 7.62
C SER A 117 -14.56 5.36 7.28
N ASN A 118 -14.56 6.47 8.03
CA ASN A 118 -15.40 7.64 7.81
C ASN A 118 -14.78 8.71 6.90
N THR A 119 -13.58 8.50 6.36
CA THR A 119 -12.94 9.45 5.45
C THR A 119 -13.52 9.32 4.05
N LYS A 120 -14.00 10.43 3.48
CA LYS A 120 -14.38 10.50 2.07
C LYS A 120 -13.10 10.50 1.21
N VAL A 121 -13.04 9.58 0.27
CA VAL A 121 -11.88 9.40 -0.62
C VAL A 121 -12.31 9.60 -2.07
N SER A 122 -11.44 10.21 -2.84
CA SER A 122 -11.55 10.38 -4.29
C SER A 122 -10.32 9.78 -4.99
N LYS A 123 -10.36 9.67 -6.31
CA LYS A 123 -9.20 9.22 -7.12
C LYS A 123 -7.93 10.00 -6.86
N LYS A 124 -8.05 11.30 -6.51
CA LYS A 124 -6.92 12.21 -6.25
C LYS A 124 -6.25 11.99 -4.88
N ASP A 125 -6.86 11.19 -4.02
CA ASP A 125 -6.27 10.86 -2.72
C ASP A 125 -5.25 9.73 -2.81
N TYR A 126 -5.18 9.03 -3.95
CA TYR A 126 -4.21 7.98 -4.24
C TYR A 126 -4.06 6.96 -3.12
N SER A 127 -5.19 6.49 -2.57
CA SER A 127 -5.20 5.56 -1.45
C SER A 127 -5.66 4.19 -1.89
N SER A 128 -4.92 3.15 -1.50
CA SER A 128 -5.26 1.74 -1.75
C SER A 128 -5.76 1.03 -0.50
N LYS A 129 -5.63 1.65 0.67
CA LYS A 129 -5.92 1.08 1.97
C LYS A 129 -6.87 1.97 2.76
N ARG A 130 -7.59 1.37 3.70
CA ARG A 130 -8.50 2.06 4.61
C ARG A 130 -8.51 1.34 5.95
N LEU A 131 -8.38 2.10 7.03
CA LEU A 131 -8.54 1.56 8.38
C LEU A 131 -10.02 1.21 8.63
N PRO A 132 -10.30 0.10 9.33
CA PRO A 132 -11.66 -0.40 9.50
C PRO A 132 -12.50 0.38 10.54
N TYR A 133 -11.92 1.40 11.18
CA TYR A 133 -12.56 2.21 12.21
C TYR A 133 -12.52 3.71 11.87
N PRO A 134 -13.47 4.50 12.40
CA PRO A 134 -13.53 5.93 12.15
C PRO A 134 -12.52 6.71 13.01
N LEU A 135 -12.13 7.89 12.54
CA LEU A 135 -11.46 8.90 13.36
C LEU A 135 -12.52 9.76 14.04
N GLU A 136 -12.79 9.47 15.30
CA GLU A 136 -13.80 10.18 16.10
C GLU A 136 -13.51 10.07 17.60
N LYS A 137 -14.21 10.87 18.38
CA LYS A 137 -14.13 10.77 19.84
C LYS A 137 -14.79 9.47 20.30
N GLY A 138 -14.09 8.73 21.17
CA GLY A 138 -14.54 7.46 21.69
C GLY A 138 -14.15 7.23 23.15
N ASN A 139 -14.53 6.08 23.68
CA ASN A 139 -14.14 5.66 25.03
C ASN A 139 -12.71 5.10 24.99
N VAL A 140 -11.80 5.77 25.67
CA VAL A 140 -10.37 5.39 25.76
C VAL A 140 -9.99 4.77 27.11
N SER A 141 -10.96 4.40 27.94
CA SER A 141 -10.71 3.90 29.30
C SER A 141 -9.82 2.66 29.36
N ALA A 142 -9.93 1.76 28.37
CA ALA A 142 -9.06 0.59 28.26
C ALA A 142 -7.61 0.98 27.98
N TRP A 143 -7.40 1.94 27.08
CA TRP A 143 -6.09 2.51 26.79
C TRP A 143 -5.52 3.21 28.03
N ASP A 144 -6.31 4.08 28.67
CA ASP A 144 -5.92 4.80 29.89
C ASP A 144 -5.44 3.86 30.98
N LYS A 145 -6.19 2.78 31.22
CA LYS A 145 -5.81 1.76 32.20
C LYS A 145 -4.52 1.04 31.82
N LEU A 146 -4.39 0.63 30.56
CA LEU A 146 -3.20 -0.07 30.08
C LEU A 146 -1.95 0.80 30.19
N ILE A 147 -1.98 1.99 29.60
CA ILE A 147 -0.80 2.84 29.46
C ILE A 147 -0.34 3.37 30.83
N SER A 148 -1.29 3.76 31.73
CA SER A 148 -0.97 4.26 33.06
C SER A 148 -0.40 3.19 33.98
N THR A 149 -0.65 1.90 33.70
CA THR A 149 -0.05 0.80 34.47
C THR A 149 1.40 0.56 34.09
N LEU A 150 1.75 0.85 32.81
CA LEU A 150 3.04 0.48 32.22
C LEU A 150 4.04 1.64 32.20
N TYR A 151 3.55 2.89 32.10
CA TYR A 151 4.39 4.06 31.83
C TYR A 151 4.03 5.26 32.73
N SER A 152 5.04 6.07 32.98
CA SER A 152 4.86 7.36 33.64
C SER A 152 4.05 8.34 32.78
N PRO A 153 3.45 9.39 33.36
CA PRO A 153 2.70 10.39 32.60
C PRO A 153 3.53 11.05 31.48
N GLU A 154 4.83 11.26 31.69
CA GLU A 154 5.72 11.83 30.68
C GLU A 154 5.96 10.86 29.53
N GLU A 155 6.24 9.60 29.81
CA GLU A 155 6.43 8.56 28.79
C GLU A 155 5.14 8.31 28.01
N ARG A 156 4.01 8.24 28.71
CA ARG A 156 2.68 8.17 28.10
C ARG A 156 2.47 9.30 27.09
N HIS A 157 2.76 10.53 27.50
CA HIS A 157 2.62 11.69 26.61
C HIS A 157 3.46 11.56 25.34
N LYS A 158 4.70 11.08 25.45
CA LYS A 158 5.58 10.85 24.29
C LYS A 158 5.02 9.77 23.35
N ILE A 159 4.46 8.69 23.89
CA ILE A 159 3.84 7.60 23.12
C ILE A 159 2.60 8.12 22.38
N GLU A 160 1.69 8.79 23.09
CA GLU A 160 0.46 9.34 22.52
C GLU A 160 0.77 10.42 21.46
N TRP A 161 1.76 11.28 21.73
CA TRP A 161 2.23 12.26 20.76
C TRP A 161 2.74 11.59 19.47
N SER A 162 3.50 10.50 19.59
CA SER A 162 4.01 9.77 18.41
C SER A 162 2.90 9.12 17.60
N ILE A 163 1.88 8.57 18.26
CA ILE A 163 0.68 8.07 17.60
C ILE A 163 -0.03 9.21 16.85
N GLY A 164 -0.17 10.37 17.49
CA GLY A 164 -0.73 11.57 16.90
C GLY A 164 0.07 12.03 15.65
N ALA A 165 1.39 12.01 15.72
CA ALA A 165 2.27 12.37 14.61
C ALA A 165 2.12 11.44 13.39
N ILE A 166 1.86 10.14 13.62
CA ILE A 166 1.52 9.21 12.54
C ILE A 166 0.18 9.61 11.91
N VAL A 167 -0.83 9.89 12.73
CA VAL A 167 -2.18 10.24 12.26
C VAL A 167 -2.18 11.53 11.43
N THR A 168 -1.38 12.53 11.84
CA THR A 168 -1.28 13.81 11.11
C THR A 168 -0.35 13.79 9.90
N GLY A 169 0.51 12.76 9.78
CA GLY A 169 1.48 12.65 8.69
C GLY A 169 2.70 13.58 8.86
N ASP A 170 2.96 14.07 10.08
CA ASP A 170 4.03 15.04 10.36
C ASP A 170 5.44 14.42 10.46
N SER A 171 5.59 13.13 10.21
CA SER A 171 6.86 12.41 10.33
C SER A 171 8.01 13.09 9.58
N LYS A 172 7.73 13.63 8.39
CA LYS A 172 8.72 14.33 7.55
C LYS A 172 9.31 15.58 8.22
N HIS A 173 8.51 16.28 9.02
CA HIS A 173 8.96 17.47 9.74
C HIS A 173 9.67 17.11 11.05
N ILE A 174 9.27 15.99 11.67
CA ILE A 174 9.79 15.53 12.95
C ILE A 174 11.18 14.92 12.78
N GLN A 175 11.41 14.11 11.75
CA GLN A 175 12.68 13.45 11.44
C GLN A 175 13.30 12.74 12.64
N LYS A 176 12.50 11.96 13.38
CA LYS A 176 12.92 11.21 14.58
C LYS A 176 12.33 9.80 14.54
N PHE A 177 12.95 8.92 15.29
CA PHE A 177 12.40 7.61 15.59
C PHE A 177 12.22 7.43 17.10
N MET A 178 11.31 6.55 17.49
CA MET A 178 11.05 6.24 18.89
C MET A 178 11.76 4.94 19.27
N VAL A 179 12.39 4.92 20.44
CA VAL A 179 13.00 3.73 21.01
C VAL A 179 12.33 3.41 22.34
N PHE A 180 11.71 2.24 22.44
CA PHE A 180 11.27 1.65 23.68
C PHE A 180 12.44 0.91 24.31
N TYR A 181 12.99 1.45 25.39
CA TYR A 181 14.15 0.93 26.08
C TYR A 181 13.79 0.48 27.49
N GLY A 182 14.30 -0.67 27.92
CA GLY A 182 14.07 -1.16 29.28
C GLY A 182 14.15 -2.68 29.40
N SER A 183 14.03 -3.17 30.63
CA SER A 183 14.09 -4.60 30.96
C SER A 183 13.00 -5.42 30.24
N ALA A 184 13.23 -6.71 30.09
CA ALA A 184 12.19 -7.62 29.61
C ALA A 184 10.95 -7.59 30.56
N GLY A 185 9.76 -7.79 30.00
CA GLY A 185 8.51 -7.84 30.77
C GLY A 185 7.92 -6.47 31.17
N THR A 186 8.45 -5.34 30.69
CA THR A 186 7.94 -3.99 31.01
C THR A 186 6.85 -3.49 30.06
N GLY A 187 6.18 -4.37 29.32
CA GLY A 187 5.04 -4.03 28.47
C GLY A 187 5.37 -3.37 27.12
N LYS A 188 6.66 -3.24 26.74
CA LYS A 188 7.07 -2.64 25.46
C LYS A 188 6.37 -3.28 24.27
N SER A 189 6.47 -4.61 24.16
CA SER A 189 5.84 -5.35 23.04
C SER A 189 4.31 -5.24 23.06
N THR A 190 3.69 -5.11 24.23
CA THR A 190 2.24 -4.88 24.34
C THR A 190 1.83 -3.59 23.67
N ILE A 191 2.56 -2.48 23.92
CA ILE A 191 2.27 -1.20 23.28
C ILE A 191 2.54 -1.26 21.75
N LEU A 192 3.64 -1.92 21.35
CA LEU A 192 3.91 -2.10 19.93
C LEU A 192 2.82 -2.89 19.21
N ASN A 193 2.28 -3.93 19.82
CA ASN A 193 1.15 -4.68 19.28
C ASN A 193 -0.12 -3.83 19.16
N VAL A 194 -0.37 -2.93 20.11
CA VAL A 194 -1.47 -1.95 20.01
C VAL A 194 -1.24 -1.03 18.83
N ILE A 195 -0.03 -0.48 18.66
CA ILE A 195 0.31 0.40 17.53
C ILE A 195 0.16 -0.35 16.20
N GLN A 196 0.62 -1.60 16.10
CA GLN A 196 0.42 -2.44 14.91
C GLN A 196 -1.06 -2.60 14.58
N LYS A 197 -1.89 -2.86 15.60
CA LYS A 197 -3.33 -3.04 15.40
C LYS A 197 -4.02 -1.74 15.02
N LEU A 198 -3.60 -0.60 15.59
CA LEU A 198 -4.10 0.72 15.20
C LEU A 198 -3.79 1.06 13.73
N PHE A 199 -2.65 0.64 13.21
CA PHE A 199 -2.20 0.98 11.86
C PHE A 199 -2.17 -0.24 10.94
N GLU A 200 -3.10 -1.19 11.15
CA GLU A 200 -3.19 -2.39 10.33
C GLU A 200 -3.31 -2.06 8.84
N GLY A 201 -2.45 -2.67 8.02
CA GLY A 201 -2.31 -2.37 6.59
C GLY A 201 -1.35 -1.21 6.27
N TYR A 202 -1.03 -0.34 7.23
CA TYR A 202 -0.11 0.79 7.07
C TYR A 202 1.21 0.62 7.81
N TYR A 203 1.44 -0.51 8.48
CA TYR A 203 2.71 -0.79 9.13
C TYR A 203 3.50 -1.87 8.39
N SER A 204 4.82 -1.88 8.63
CA SER A 204 5.69 -3.01 8.30
C SER A 204 6.64 -3.32 9.45
N VAL A 205 7.12 -4.56 9.46
CA VAL A 205 8.21 -4.97 10.35
C VAL A 205 9.49 -5.01 9.55
N PHE A 206 10.57 -4.50 10.12
CA PHE A 206 11.88 -4.47 9.47
C PHE A 206 12.98 -4.97 10.40
N ASP A 207 14.13 -5.29 9.83
CA ASP A 207 15.35 -5.63 10.56
C ASP A 207 16.39 -4.51 10.42
N ALA A 208 16.66 -3.81 11.52
CA ALA A 208 17.64 -2.74 11.56
C ALA A 208 19.07 -3.20 11.24
N ARG A 209 19.43 -4.46 11.56
CA ARG A 209 20.73 -5.02 11.19
C ARG A 209 20.85 -5.17 9.68
N ALA A 210 19.76 -5.60 9.03
CA ALA A 210 19.72 -5.67 7.57
C ALA A 210 19.88 -4.29 6.93
N LEU A 211 19.28 -3.24 7.52
CA LEU A 211 19.47 -1.86 7.06
C LEU A 211 20.92 -1.40 7.21
N GLY A 212 21.60 -1.76 8.31
CA GLY A 212 22.98 -1.40 8.58
C GLY A 212 24.03 -2.23 7.82
N SER A 213 23.61 -3.17 6.99
CA SER A 213 24.52 -4.01 6.18
C SER A 213 24.56 -3.51 4.75
N SER A 214 25.70 -3.03 4.29
CA SER A 214 25.89 -2.56 2.90
C SER A 214 25.72 -3.68 1.86
N SER A 215 25.94 -4.93 2.25
CA SER A 215 25.83 -6.11 1.37
C SER A 215 24.39 -6.62 1.20
N ASN A 216 23.43 -6.16 2.02
CA ASN A 216 22.05 -6.62 1.93
C ASN A 216 21.22 -5.75 0.98
N SER A 217 21.02 -6.23 -0.25
CA SER A 217 20.19 -5.57 -1.27
C SER A 217 18.69 -5.62 -0.98
N PHE A 218 18.24 -6.52 -0.09
CA PHE A 218 16.82 -6.70 0.26
C PHE A 218 16.41 -5.96 1.54
N ALA A 219 17.30 -5.21 2.16
CA ALA A 219 17.04 -4.52 3.43
C ALA A 219 15.83 -3.56 3.38
N LEU A 220 15.51 -3.03 2.20
CA LEU A 220 14.41 -2.10 1.99
C LEU A 220 13.12 -2.76 1.47
N GLU A 221 13.07 -4.07 1.32
CA GLU A 221 11.89 -4.77 0.79
C GLU A 221 10.62 -4.53 1.61
N SER A 222 10.77 -4.51 2.95
CA SER A 222 9.64 -4.24 3.86
C SER A 222 9.02 -2.85 3.69
N PHE A 223 9.70 -1.93 3.01
CA PHE A 223 9.23 -0.58 2.75
C PHE A 223 8.54 -0.41 1.38
N LYS A 224 8.56 -1.42 0.52
CA LYS A 224 7.90 -1.37 -0.80
C LYS A 224 6.40 -1.13 -0.73
N THR A 225 5.76 -1.55 0.35
CA THR A 225 4.32 -1.35 0.57
C THR A 225 3.97 0.07 1.02
N ASN A 226 4.95 0.97 1.04
CA ASN A 226 4.83 2.34 1.55
C ASN A 226 4.18 2.40 2.96
N PRO A 227 4.79 1.77 3.98
CA PRO A 227 4.25 1.81 5.33
C PRO A 227 4.38 3.22 5.92
N LEU A 228 3.38 3.64 6.68
CA LEU A 228 3.46 4.88 7.47
C LEU A 228 4.11 4.64 8.83
N VAL A 229 4.19 3.38 9.26
CA VAL A 229 4.85 2.95 10.50
C VAL A 229 5.75 1.76 10.19
N ALA A 230 7.00 1.81 10.62
CA ALA A 230 7.89 0.66 10.55
C ALA A 230 8.39 0.31 11.95
N ILE A 231 8.28 -0.96 12.31
CA ILE A 231 8.52 -1.46 13.65
C ILE A 231 9.65 -2.50 13.62
N GLN A 232 10.63 -2.30 14.49
CA GLN A 232 11.66 -3.28 14.81
C GLN A 232 11.34 -3.91 16.16
N HIS A 233 11.04 -5.20 16.19
CA HIS A 233 10.96 -5.99 17.42
C HIS A 233 12.37 -6.45 17.83
N ASP A 234 12.72 -6.31 19.11
CA ASP A 234 13.98 -6.80 19.70
C ASP A 234 15.24 -6.36 18.93
N GLY A 235 15.30 -5.07 18.57
CA GLY A 235 16.41 -4.46 17.87
C GLY A 235 17.56 -4.07 18.79
N ASP A 236 18.79 -4.47 18.45
CA ASP A 236 20.01 -3.95 19.04
C ASP A 236 20.63 -2.89 18.12
N LEU A 237 20.35 -1.63 18.40
CA LEU A 237 20.88 -0.51 17.61
C LEU A 237 22.40 -0.36 17.71
N SER A 238 23.04 -0.92 18.75
CA SER A 238 24.51 -0.86 18.89
C SER A 238 25.27 -1.71 17.88
N ARG A 239 24.57 -2.60 17.18
CA ARG A 239 25.13 -3.49 16.15
C ARG A 239 24.88 -3.04 14.73
N ILE A 240 24.41 -1.82 14.53
CA ILE A 240 24.27 -1.22 13.21
C ILE A 240 25.64 -0.67 12.82
N GLU A 241 26.27 -1.29 11.83
CA GLU A 241 27.61 -0.91 11.36
C GLU A 241 27.57 0.37 10.52
N ASP A 242 26.51 0.55 9.72
CA ASP A 242 26.30 1.71 8.86
C ASP A 242 24.87 2.28 9.07
N ASN A 243 24.81 3.50 9.56
CA ASN A 243 23.55 4.20 9.83
C ASN A 243 23.00 4.97 8.62
N THR A 244 23.66 4.94 7.48
CA THR A 244 23.30 5.77 6.32
C THR A 244 21.87 5.53 5.87
N ARG A 245 21.46 4.27 5.66
CA ARG A 245 20.08 3.94 5.25
C ARG A 245 19.05 4.30 6.30
N LEU A 246 19.37 4.09 7.60
CA LEU A 246 18.48 4.48 8.69
C LEU A 246 18.28 5.99 8.73
N ASN A 247 19.35 6.76 8.58
CA ASN A 247 19.29 8.22 8.52
C ASN A 247 18.47 8.69 7.33
N SER A 248 18.69 8.12 6.15
CA SER A 248 17.91 8.45 4.95
C SER A 248 16.42 8.15 5.10
N LEU A 249 16.06 7.03 5.76
CA LEU A 249 14.67 6.71 6.10
C LEU A 249 14.05 7.75 7.04
N VAL A 250 14.77 8.13 8.10
CA VAL A 250 14.31 9.12 9.10
C VAL A 250 14.22 10.53 8.49
N SER A 251 15.10 10.85 7.56
CA SER A 251 15.12 12.15 6.84
C SER A 251 14.15 12.18 5.67
N HIS A 252 13.47 11.08 5.37
CA HIS A 252 12.55 10.94 4.23
C HIS A 252 13.20 11.23 2.88
N GLU A 253 14.44 10.79 2.71
CA GLU A 253 15.17 10.92 1.47
C GLU A 253 14.70 9.89 0.44
N LEU A 254 14.94 10.22 -0.82
CA LEU A 254 14.65 9.32 -1.92
C LEU A 254 15.63 8.15 -1.90
N MET A 255 15.15 6.92 -1.81
CA MET A 255 15.97 5.73 -1.74
C MET A 255 15.67 4.77 -2.88
N THR A 256 16.70 4.09 -3.37
CA THR A 256 16.55 3.04 -4.39
C THR A 256 16.24 1.71 -3.70
N VAL A 257 15.17 1.07 -4.13
CA VAL A 257 14.78 -0.28 -3.71
C VAL A 257 14.98 -1.23 -4.89
N ASN A 258 15.93 -2.16 -4.78
CA ASN A 258 16.25 -3.15 -5.82
C ASN A 258 16.41 -2.56 -7.23
N GLU A 259 17.29 -1.52 -7.36
CA GLU A 259 17.70 -0.90 -8.62
C GLU A 259 16.57 -0.36 -9.53
N LYS A 260 15.30 -0.71 -9.25
CA LYS A 260 14.16 -0.37 -10.13
C LYS A 260 13.23 0.69 -9.58
N PHE A 261 13.24 0.93 -8.26
CA PHE A 261 12.27 1.81 -7.62
C PHE A 261 12.95 2.86 -6.76
N LEU A 262 12.62 4.12 -7.01
CA LEU A 262 12.92 5.24 -6.15
C LEU A 262 11.67 5.54 -5.33
N LEU A 263 11.75 5.42 -4.02
CA LEU A 263 10.66 5.70 -3.10
C LEU A 263 11.09 6.76 -2.09
N THR A 264 10.19 7.67 -1.78
CA THR A 264 10.30 8.55 -0.62
C THR A 264 9.38 7.98 0.45
N PHE A 265 9.94 7.62 1.59
CA PHE A 265 9.18 7.02 2.68
C PHE A 265 8.70 8.10 3.64
N ALA A 266 7.41 8.12 3.94
CA ALA A 266 6.82 8.96 4.99
C ALA A 266 6.54 8.08 6.21
N VAL A 267 7.59 7.58 6.87
CA VAL A 267 7.50 6.54 7.89
C VAL A 267 8.01 7.02 9.24
N ILE A 268 7.33 6.63 10.32
CA ILE A 268 7.87 6.72 11.68
C ILE A 268 8.44 5.35 12.06
N LEU A 269 9.72 5.32 12.41
CA LEU A 269 10.40 4.12 12.85
C LEU A 269 10.21 3.95 14.36
N ILE A 270 9.92 2.73 14.79
CA ILE A 270 9.77 2.37 16.19
C ILE A 270 10.65 1.17 16.52
N PHE A 271 11.54 1.32 17.48
CA PHE A 271 12.44 0.27 17.94
C PHE A 271 12.06 -0.23 19.32
N ASN A 272 12.19 -1.52 19.52
CA ASN A 272 12.10 -2.15 20.83
C ASN A 272 13.48 -2.70 21.21
N ARG A 273 14.05 -2.26 22.32
CA ARG A 273 15.32 -2.75 22.85
C ARG A 273 15.14 -3.23 24.29
N SER A 274 15.48 -4.47 24.53
CA SER A 274 15.58 -5.03 25.88
C SER A 274 16.98 -4.81 26.46
N ILE A 275 17.05 -4.54 27.77
CA ILE A 275 18.31 -4.50 28.51
C ILE A 275 18.61 -5.92 28.96
N ASP A 276 19.73 -6.49 28.57
CA ASP A 276 20.23 -7.73 29.14
C ASP A 276 20.70 -7.51 30.57
N LYS A 277 20.53 -8.54 31.43
CA LYS A 277 20.99 -8.48 32.84
C LYS A 277 22.50 -8.27 32.98
N ALA A 278 23.26 -8.44 31.91
CA ALA A 278 24.71 -8.27 31.87
C ALA A 278 25.17 -6.80 31.71
N ASP A 279 24.24 -5.88 31.40
CA ASP A 279 24.51 -4.45 31.22
C ASP A 279 24.24 -3.62 32.51
N ARG A 280 24.13 -4.29 33.68
CA ARG A 280 23.96 -3.65 35.01
C ARG A 280 25.21 -3.62 35.83
#